data_61eb91df1299b5bfd91a804baee92234
#
_entry.id   61eb91df1299b5bfd91a804baee92234
#
_cell.length_a   1.000
_cell.length_b   1.000
_cell.length_c   1.000
_cell.angle_alpha   90.00
_cell.angle_beta   90.00
_cell.angle_gamma   90.00
#
_symmetry.space_group_name_H-M   'P 1'
#
loop_
_entity.id
_entity.type
_entity.pdbx_description
1 polymer ?
#
loop_
_entity_poly.entity_id
_entity_poly.type
_entity_poly.pdbx_seq_one_letter_code
_entity_poly.pdbx_strand_id
1 'polypeptide(L)'
;TKPLHAGRAAESGVIACDLVRYGWSSTDKILESPRGFFQAHGGGYDINALKGKLGRPWTFKSPGISIKPHPCGSLTHPGMTKMLELIKKYDIKPEQVVKVDVGTNHNMQNALIHHRPKNEFQAKFSMEYSMAILLIDRIAYIPEYQDKRINKSDVQQMLKKVNFYKNKIAEAAGYDKMTTIIDIFLKNGKKISGRGDFGKGSPAIPMTYDEVADKFLGCTEFAKWPLSKSKKIIETVRNLEKVKDIRI
;
A
#
# COMPACT_ATOMS: atom_id res chain seq x y z
N THR A 1 -1.93 -7.90 14.34
CA THR A 1 -2.59 -9.12 13.86
C THR A 1 -2.14 -9.56 12.47
N LYS A 2 -1.91 -8.67 11.48
CA LYS A 2 -1.49 -9.07 10.13
C LYS A 2 -0.27 -10.00 10.07
N PRO A 3 0.85 -9.75 10.78
CA PRO A 3 1.97 -10.69 10.82
C PRO A 3 1.57 -12.07 11.34
N LEU A 4 0.66 -12.12 12.33
CA LEU A 4 0.15 -13.37 12.86
C LEU A 4 -0.64 -14.17 11.83
N HIS A 5 -1.45 -13.51 10.99
CA HIS A 5 -2.21 -14.21 9.93
C HIS A 5 -1.28 -14.92 8.94
N ALA A 6 -0.26 -14.23 8.45
CA ALA A 6 0.72 -14.82 7.54
C ALA A 6 1.54 -15.93 8.21
N GLY A 7 2.01 -15.69 9.44
CA GLY A 7 2.77 -16.67 10.22
C GLY A 7 1.95 -17.92 10.53
N ARG A 8 0.69 -17.77 10.95
CA ARG A 8 -0.19 -18.91 11.25
C ARG A 8 -0.53 -19.74 10.01
N ALA A 9 -0.72 -19.09 8.86
CA ALA A 9 -0.93 -19.79 7.60
C ALA A 9 0.28 -20.64 7.21
N ALA A 10 1.48 -20.07 7.31
CA ALA A 10 2.74 -20.78 7.03
C ALA A 10 2.96 -21.95 8.01
N GLU A 11 2.80 -21.72 9.31
CA GLU A 11 2.88 -22.76 10.35
C GLU A 11 1.94 -23.90 10.07
N SER A 12 0.67 -23.62 9.74
CA SER A 12 -0.33 -24.63 9.43
C SER A 12 0.07 -25.50 8.24
N GLY A 13 0.69 -24.90 7.21
CA GLY A 13 1.23 -25.64 6.07
C GLY A 13 2.35 -26.60 6.44
N VAL A 14 3.29 -26.16 7.26
CA VAL A 14 4.40 -27.03 7.76
C VAL A 14 3.86 -28.17 8.59
N ILE A 15 2.96 -27.87 9.55
CA ILE A 15 2.33 -28.90 10.39
C ILE A 15 1.58 -29.93 9.54
N ALA A 16 0.83 -29.49 8.52
CA ALA A 16 0.13 -30.41 7.62
C ALA A 16 1.07 -31.39 6.91
N CYS A 17 2.21 -30.89 6.43
CA CYS A 17 3.23 -31.73 5.83
C CYS A 17 3.84 -32.75 6.80
N ASP A 18 4.12 -32.32 8.03
CA ASP A 18 4.66 -33.22 9.06
C ASP A 18 3.63 -34.28 9.46
N LEU A 19 2.35 -33.93 9.62
CA LEU A 19 1.29 -34.90 9.90
C LEU A 19 1.21 -35.99 8.81
N VAL A 20 1.27 -35.59 7.53
CA VAL A 20 1.29 -36.57 6.43
C VAL A 20 2.53 -37.49 6.51
N ARG A 21 3.69 -36.96 6.86
CA ARG A 21 4.92 -37.79 7.06
C ARG A 21 4.77 -38.80 8.19
N TYR A 22 3.95 -38.50 9.19
CA TYR A 22 3.59 -39.41 10.29
C TYR A 22 2.39 -40.33 9.98
N GLY A 23 1.94 -40.38 8.73
CA GLY A 23 0.88 -41.30 8.29
C GLY A 23 -0.54 -40.78 8.41
N TRP A 24 -0.74 -39.51 8.73
CA TRP A 24 -2.07 -38.90 8.70
C TRP A 24 -2.54 -38.76 7.24
N SER A 25 -3.83 -39.01 7.04
CA SER A 25 -4.48 -38.83 5.74
C SER A 25 -5.65 -37.87 5.83
N SER A 26 -6.04 -37.29 4.72
CA SER A 26 -7.19 -36.43 4.58
C SER A 26 -7.90 -36.73 3.25
N THR A 27 -9.07 -36.11 3.04
CA THR A 27 -9.76 -36.20 1.75
C THR A 27 -9.01 -35.42 0.67
N ASP A 28 -8.96 -35.98 -0.52
CA ASP A 28 -8.42 -35.31 -1.74
C ASP A 28 -9.40 -34.27 -2.33
N LYS A 29 -10.63 -34.19 -1.80
CA LYS A 29 -11.72 -33.32 -2.27
C LYS A 29 -12.05 -32.19 -1.30
N ILE A 30 -11.13 -31.82 -0.42
CA ILE A 30 -11.40 -30.82 0.64
C ILE A 30 -11.78 -29.44 0.09
N LEU A 31 -11.34 -29.11 -1.11
CA LEU A 31 -11.64 -27.81 -1.71
C LEU A 31 -13.06 -27.75 -2.31
N GLU A 32 -13.42 -28.75 -3.13
CA GLU A 32 -14.60 -28.72 -4.01
C GLU A 32 -15.81 -29.48 -3.47
N SER A 33 -15.66 -30.27 -2.41
CA SER A 33 -16.80 -31.06 -1.89
C SER A 33 -17.93 -30.17 -1.35
N PRO A 34 -19.18 -30.70 -1.23
CA PRO A 34 -20.33 -29.90 -0.80
C PRO A 34 -20.17 -29.24 0.59
N ARG A 35 -19.29 -29.77 1.44
CA ARG A 35 -18.90 -29.17 2.75
C ARG A 35 -17.45 -28.73 2.75
N GLY A 36 -16.84 -28.64 1.56
CA GLY A 36 -15.44 -28.26 1.40
C GLY A 36 -15.20 -26.76 1.55
N PHE A 37 -13.93 -26.41 1.39
CA PHE A 37 -13.43 -25.04 1.61
C PHE A 37 -14.17 -23.99 0.78
N PHE A 38 -14.38 -24.23 -0.51
CA PHE A 38 -15.02 -23.25 -1.38
C PHE A 38 -16.46 -22.97 -0.99
N GLN A 39 -17.21 -24.02 -0.60
CA GLN A 39 -18.57 -23.84 -0.13
C GLN A 39 -18.63 -23.16 1.24
N ALA A 40 -17.79 -23.58 2.17
CA ALA A 40 -17.81 -23.06 3.54
C ALA A 40 -17.39 -21.58 3.61
N HIS A 41 -16.44 -21.14 2.77
CA HIS A 41 -15.88 -19.79 2.81
C HIS A 41 -16.41 -18.85 1.72
N GLY A 42 -16.84 -19.38 0.57
CA GLY A 42 -17.27 -18.59 -0.58
C GLY A 42 -18.70 -18.81 -1.07
N GLY A 43 -19.43 -19.74 -0.44
CA GLY A 43 -20.77 -20.09 -0.90
C GLY A 43 -20.79 -20.84 -2.24
N GLY A 44 -19.65 -21.32 -2.71
CA GLY A 44 -19.47 -22.04 -3.96
C GLY A 44 -18.21 -21.65 -4.71
N TYR A 45 -18.08 -22.16 -5.94
CA TYR A 45 -16.96 -21.85 -6.83
C TYR A 45 -17.33 -22.02 -8.29
N ASP A 46 -16.63 -21.34 -9.18
CA ASP A 46 -16.68 -21.54 -10.63
C ASP A 46 -15.38 -22.21 -11.11
N ILE A 47 -15.46 -23.49 -11.43
CA ILE A 47 -14.29 -24.24 -11.94
C ILE A 47 -13.75 -23.66 -13.25
N ASN A 48 -14.60 -23.03 -14.07
CA ASN A 48 -14.20 -22.43 -15.35
C ASN A 48 -13.34 -21.17 -15.14
N ALA A 49 -13.37 -20.57 -13.94
CA ALA A 49 -12.46 -19.48 -13.59
C ALA A 49 -11.01 -19.97 -13.41
N LEU A 50 -10.78 -21.26 -13.16
CA LEU A 50 -9.47 -21.85 -12.89
C LEU A 50 -9.02 -22.81 -13.99
N LYS A 51 -9.92 -23.70 -14.47
CA LYS A 51 -9.59 -24.78 -15.41
C LYS A 51 -8.99 -24.22 -16.70
N GLY A 52 -7.78 -24.65 -17.02
CA GLY A 52 -7.06 -24.24 -18.23
C GLY A 52 -6.48 -22.83 -18.21
N LYS A 53 -6.65 -22.09 -17.09
CA LYS A 53 -6.19 -20.69 -16.97
C LYS A 53 -4.97 -20.53 -16.07
N LEU A 54 -4.57 -21.57 -15.33
CA LEU A 54 -3.39 -21.50 -14.47
C LEU A 54 -2.14 -21.26 -15.29
N GLY A 55 -1.40 -20.19 -14.97
CA GLY A 55 -0.21 -19.77 -15.69
C GLY A 55 -0.43 -19.19 -17.10
N ARG A 56 -1.68 -18.89 -17.50
CA ARG A 56 -1.98 -18.35 -18.85
C ARG A 56 -3.10 -17.28 -18.80
N PRO A 57 -2.80 -16.01 -18.61
CA PRO A 57 -1.46 -15.46 -18.25
C PRO A 57 -1.10 -15.74 -16.79
N TRP A 58 0.18 -15.59 -16.47
CA TRP A 58 0.60 -15.49 -15.07
C TRP A 58 -0.05 -14.25 -14.44
N THR A 59 -0.73 -14.41 -13.32
CA THR A 59 -1.39 -13.30 -12.62
C THR A 59 -0.39 -12.20 -12.21
N PHE A 60 0.84 -12.56 -11.89
CA PHE A 60 1.90 -11.58 -11.59
C PHE A 60 2.34 -10.77 -12.81
N LYS A 61 2.09 -11.26 -14.03
CA LYS A 61 2.32 -10.52 -15.27
C LYS A 61 1.10 -9.68 -15.65
N SER A 62 -0.11 -10.26 -15.56
CA SER A 62 -1.37 -9.61 -15.91
C SER A 62 -2.50 -10.08 -14.98
N PRO A 63 -3.15 -9.18 -14.24
CA PRO A 63 -3.00 -7.71 -14.24
C PRO A 63 -1.68 -7.20 -13.64
N GLY A 64 -0.88 -8.04 -12.98
CA GLY A 64 0.39 -7.67 -12.36
C GLY A 64 0.29 -7.51 -10.84
N ILE A 65 1.38 -7.03 -10.24
CA ILE A 65 1.50 -6.81 -8.79
C ILE A 65 1.62 -5.31 -8.48
N SER A 66 1.26 -4.93 -7.25
CA SER A 66 1.48 -3.59 -6.75
C SER A 66 2.71 -3.55 -5.85
N ILE A 67 3.57 -2.55 -6.05
CA ILE A 67 4.71 -2.26 -5.19
C ILE A 67 4.40 -0.96 -4.44
N LYS A 68 4.26 -1.02 -3.12
CA LYS A 68 3.99 0.18 -2.31
C LYS A 68 5.20 1.11 -2.26
N PRO A 69 5.14 2.35 -2.75
CA PRO A 69 6.21 3.33 -2.54
C PRO A 69 6.29 3.79 -1.07
N HIS A 70 5.18 3.79 -0.34
CA HIS A 70 5.08 4.28 1.04
C HIS A 70 4.72 3.13 2.01
N PRO A 71 5.23 3.13 3.27
CA PRO A 71 5.03 2.05 4.22
C PRO A 71 3.67 2.13 4.95
N CYS A 72 2.58 2.36 4.23
CA CYS A 72 1.25 2.57 4.79
C CYS A 72 0.16 1.75 4.08
N GLY A 73 -1.08 1.94 4.48
CA GLY A 73 -2.24 1.28 3.86
C GLY A 73 -2.36 1.63 2.37
N SER A 74 -2.56 0.63 1.49
CA SER A 74 -2.67 0.88 0.04
C SER A 74 -3.79 1.84 -0.35
N LEU A 75 -4.81 1.94 0.48
CA LEU A 75 -5.94 2.85 0.28
C LEU A 75 -5.55 4.35 0.37
N THR A 76 -4.39 4.69 0.97
CA THR A 76 -3.91 6.08 0.99
C THR A 76 -3.16 6.45 -0.29
N HIS A 77 -2.64 5.48 -1.04
CA HIS A 77 -1.69 5.71 -2.13
C HIS A 77 -2.24 6.55 -3.30
N PRO A 78 -3.50 6.40 -3.77
CA PRO A 78 -4.02 7.29 -4.80
C PRO A 78 -4.05 8.75 -4.37
N GLY A 79 -4.48 9.00 -3.13
CA GLY A 79 -4.43 10.33 -2.51
C GLY A 79 -3.00 10.85 -2.39
N MET A 80 -2.06 10.02 -1.91
CA MET A 80 -0.65 10.40 -1.77
C MET A 80 -0.01 10.74 -3.12
N THR A 81 -0.26 9.92 -4.13
CA THR A 81 0.23 10.17 -5.50
C THR A 81 -0.29 11.51 -6.00
N LYS A 82 -1.60 11.75 -5.89
CA LYS A 82 -2.20 13.00 -6.33
C LYS A 82 -1.72 14.20 -5.51
N MET A 83 -1.59 14.06 -4.20
CA MET A 83 -1.07 15.12 -3.33
C MET A 83 0.33 15.55 -3.75
N LEU A 84 1.24 14.59 -3.99
CA LEU A 84 2.61 14.90 -4.46
C LEU A 84 2.61 15.60 -5.83
N GLU A 85 1.75 15.18 -6.76
CA GLU A 85 1.59 15.86 -8.05
C GLU A 85 1.14 17.32 -7.88
N LEU A 86 0.15 17.56 -7.01
CA LEU A 86 -0.36 18.91 -6.74
C LEU A 86 0.70 19.79 -6.07
N ILE A 87 1.40 19.25 -5.05
CA ILE A 87 2.48 19.95 -4.35
C ILE A 87 3.57 20.37 -5.37
N LYS A 88 3.99 19.45 -6.23
CA LYS A 88 5.02 19.71 -7.23
C LYS A 88 4.56 20.71 -8.29
N LYS A 89 3.34 20.52 -8.81
CA LYS A 89 2.81 21.37 -9.90
C LYS A 89 2.59 22.82 -9.49
N TYR A 90 2.16 23.05 -8.25
CA TYR A 90 1.80 24.39 -7.76
C TYR A 90 2.76 24.93 -6.72
N ASP A 91 3.87 24.21 -6.44
CA ASP A 91 4.87 24.53 -5.42
C ASP A 91 4.28 24.91 -4.07
N ILE A 92 3.31 24.10 -3.62
CA ILE A 92 2.55 24.37 -2.40
C ILE A 92 3.47 24.28 -1.18
N LYS A 93 3.50 25.34 -0.36
CA LYS A 93 4.25 25.37 0.91
C LYS A 93 3.31 25.09 2.08
N PRO A 94 3.75 24.37 3.13
CA PRO A 94 2.91 24.02 4.29
C PRO A 94 2.24 25.22 4.96
N GLU A 95 2.97 26.32 5.09
CA GLU A 95 2.50 27.55 5.72
C GLU A 95 1.39 28.28 4.94
N GLN A 96 1.25 28.01 3.65
CA GLN A 96 0.19 28.56 2.81
C GLN A 96 -1.15 27.82 2.99
N VAL A 97 -1.11 26.59 3.51
CA VAL A 97 -2.28 25.72 3.61
C VAL A 97 -3.16 26.13 4.77
N VAL A 98 -4.42 26.43 4.47
CA VAL A 98 -5.49 26.69 5.46
C VAL A 98 -6.20 25.40 5.82
N LYS A 99 -6.63 24.65 4.81
CA LYS A 99 -7.44 23.43 4.94
C LYS A 99 -7.16 22.49 3.78
N VAL A 100 -7.30 21.19 4.03
CA VAL A 100 -7.31 20.14 3.00
C VAL A 100 -8.54 19.28 3.21
N ASP A 101 -9.40 19.15 2.21
CA ASP A 101 -10.51 18.22 2.20
C ASP A 101 -10.12 17.00 1.35
N VAL A 102 -10.27 15.81 1.91
CA VAL A 102 -9.93 14.52 1.26
C VAL A 102 -11.16 13.64 1.27
N GLY A 103 -11.78 13.49 0.13
CA GLY A 103 -12.99 12.71 -0.05
C GLY A 103 -12.74 11.36 -0.70
N THR A 104 -13.27 10.28 -0.11
CA THR A 104 -13.16 8.91 -0.63
C THR A 104 -14.49 8.17 -0.53
N ASN A 105 -14.54 6.91 -0.95
CA ASN A 105 -15.67 6.03 -0.67
C ASN A 105 -15.68 5.58 0.80
N HIS A 106 -16.80 5.02 1.26
CA HIS A 106 -16.98 4.59 2.65
C HIS A 106 -16.04 3.45 3.06
N ASN A 107 -15.71 2.54 2.14
CA ASN A 107 -14.82 1.42 2.43
C ASN A 107 -13.41 1.89 2.83
N MET A 108 -12.91 2.93 2.17
CA MET A 108 -11.61 3.52 2.53
C MET A 108 -11.65 4.15 3.92
N GLN A 109 -12.75 4.80 4.29
CA GLN A 109 -12.94 5.36 5.64
C GLN A 109 -13.02 4.26 6.71
N ASN A 110 -13.74 3.18 6.44
CA ASN A 110 -13.85 2.05 7.37
C ASN A 110 -12.51 1.34 7.63
N ALA A 111 -11.54 1.46 6.72
CA ALA A 111 -10.20 0.88 6.87
C ALA A 111 -9.17 1.88 7.41
N LEU A 112 -9.30 3.17 7.12
CA LEU A 112 -8.37 4.24 7.53
C LEU A 112 -8.93 4.99 8.75
N ILE A 113 -9.07 4.28 9.85
CA ILE A 113 -9.84 4.70 11.04
C ILE A 113 -9.09 5.63 12.01
N HIS A 114 -7.82 5.90 11.78
CA HIS A 114 -7.00 6.69 12.71
C HIS A 114 -6.89 8.15 12.27
N HIS A 115 -7.79 9.00 12.77
CA HIS A 115 -7.85 10.41 12.38
C HIS A 115 -6.78 11.29 13.05
N ARG A 116 -6.28 10.90 14.23
CA ARG A 116 -5.25 11.63 15.00
C ARG A 116 -4.21 10.65 15.53
N PRO A 117 -3.38 10.09 14.65
CA PRO A 117 -2.42 9.06 15.03
C PRO A 117 -1.34 9.61 15.97
N LYS A 118 -0.94 8.77 16.94
CA LYS A 118 0.12 9.07 17.92
C LYS A 118 1.30 8.11 17.84
N ASN A 119 1.19 7.08 17.02
CA ASN A 119 2.24 6.09 16.83
C ASN A 119 2.27 5.57 15.39
N GLU A 120 3.34 4.85 15.06
CA GLU A 120 3.61 4.29 13.74
C GLU A 120 2.43 3.47 13.20
N PHE A 121 1.86 2.58 14.01
CA PHE A 121 0.78 1.71 13.58
C PHE A 121 -0.46 2.52 13.17
N GLN A 122 -0.85 3.50 13.97
CA GLN A 122 -2.00 4.35 13.68
C GLN A 122 -1.75 5.22 12.44
N ALA A 123 -0.56 5.79 12.30
CA ALA A 123 -0.18 6.65 11.19
C ALA A 123 -0.25 5.91 9.84
N LYS A 124 0.14 4.63 9.80
CA LYS A 124 0.03 3.78 8.61
C LYS A 124 -1.40 3.55 8.11
N PHE A 125 -2.40 3.81 8.95
CA PHE A 125 -3.83 3.70 8.64
C PHE A 125 -4.57 5.03 8.85
N SER A 126 -3.91 6.15 8.56
CA SER A 126 -4.46 7.50 8.62
C SER A 126 -4.33 8.21 7.27
N MET A 127 -5.44 8.59 6.68
CA MET A 127 -5.44 9.43 5.48
C MET A 127 -4.92 10.83 5.82
N GLU A 128 -5.38 11.40 6.93
CA GLU A 128 -4.97 12.74 7.36
C GLU A 128 -3.46 12.83 7.59
N TYR A 129 -2.88 11.81 8.22
CA TYR A 129 -1.43 11.75 8.41
C TYR A 129 -0.70 11.68 7.07
N SER A 130 -1.15 10.81 6.17
CA SER A 130 -0.54 10.65 4.85
C SER A 130 -0.53 11.95 4.04
N MET A 131 -1.59 12.75 4.13
CA MET A 131 -1.65 14.06 3.47
C MET A 131 -0.78 15.10 4.18
N ALA A 132 -0.83 15.14 5.51
CA ALA A 132 -0.08 16.11 6.32
C ALA A 132 1.43 15.93 6.14
N ILE A 133 1.94 14.71 6.20
CA ILE A 133 3.36 14.45 6.10
C ILE A 133 3.91 14.79 4.71
N LEU A 134 3.15 14.53 3.65
CA LEU A 134 3.54 14.92 2.29
C LEU A 134 3.58 16.44 2.08
N LEU A 135 2.67 17.19 2.70
CA LEU A 135 2.69 18.64 2.64
C LEU A 135 3.93 19.23 3.33
N ILE A 136 4.39 18.58 4.41
CA ILE A 136 5.51 19.09 5.21
C ILE A 136 6.85 18.61 4.66
N ASP A 137 7.03 17.28 4.54
CA ASP A 137 8.30 16.65 4.22
C ASP A 137 8.48 16.35 2.72
N ARG A 138 7.38 16.38 1.94
CA ARG A 138 7.33 16.03 0.51
C ARG A 138 7.74 14.58 0.20
N ILE A 139 7.99 13.80 1.24
CA ILE A 139 8.31 12.37 1.21
C ILE A 139 7.53 11.67 2.32
N ALA A 140 7.38 10.35 2.20
CA ALA A 140 6.72 9.54 3.22
C ALA A 140 7.30 8.11 3.15
N TYR A 141 8.50 7.95 3.71
CA TYR A 141 9.22 6.69 3.83
C TYR A 141 9.20 6.18 5.29
N ILE A 142 10.08 5.26 5.64
CA ILE A 142 10.09 4.66 6.99
C ILE A 142 10.38 5.70 8.08
N PRO A 143 11.34 6.63 7.92
CA PRO A 143 11.62 7.65 8.93
C PRO A 143 10.41 8.54 9.26
N GLU A 144 9.63 8.92 8.24
CA GLU A 144 8.45 9.77 8.41
C GLU A 144 7.35 9.08 9.21
N TYR A 145 7.30 7.74 9.21
CA TYR A 145 6.32 6.95 9.98
C TYR A 145 6.82 6.55 11.39
N GLN A 146 7.95 7.06 11.87
CA GLN A 146 8.40 6.81 13.23
C GLN A 146 7.67 7.71 14.24
N ASP A 147 7.43 7.19 15.45
CA ASP A 147 6.71 7.90 16.52
C ASP A 147 7.29 9.29 16.80
N LYS A 148 8.63 9.41 16.73
CA LYS A 148 9.33 10.69 16.91
C LYS A 148 8.91 11.75 15.86
N ARG A 149 8.68 11.37 14.61
CA ARG A 149 8.24 12.30 13.55
C ARG A 149 6.77 12.59 13.66
N ILE A 150 5.96 11.58 13.90
CA ILE A 150 4.50 11.68 14.03
C ILE A 150 4.10 12.69 15.10
N ASN A 151 4.79 12.68 16.24
CA ASN A 151 4.46 13.52 17.38
C ASN A 151 5.08 14.93 17.35
N LYS A 152 5.79 15.31 16.28
CA LYS A 152 6.27 16.70 16.14
C LYS A 152 5.12 17.70 15.99
N SER A 153 5.30 18.89 16.55
CA SER A 153 4.26 19.92 16.61
C SER A 153 3.78 20.38 15.22
N ASP A 154 4.67 20.49 14.26
CA ASP A 154 4.34 20.83 12.86
C ASP A 154 3.38 19.82 12.22
N VAL A 155 3.63 18.52 12.42
CA VAL A 155 2.76 17.44 11.96
C VAL A 155 1.40 17.50 12.65
N GLN A 156 1.39 17.62 13.99
CA GLN A 156 0.15 17.65 14.78
C GLN A 156 -0.69 18.89 14.44
N GLN A 157 -0.07 20.01 14.08
CA GLN A 157 -0.77 21.21 13.61
C GLN A 157 -1.35 21.02 12.20
N MET A 158 -0.57 20.41 11.28
CA MET A 158 -1.04 20.14 9.92
C MET A 158 -2.18 19.13 9.91
N LEU A 159 -2.13 18.09 10.76
CA LEU A 159 -3.21 17.13 10.93
C LEU A 159 -4.57 17.78 11.21
N LYS A 160 -4.60 18.88 11.98
CA LYS A 160 -5.85 19.60 12.30
C LYS A 160 -6.46 20.25 11.06
N LYS A 161 -5.68 20.52 10.02
CA LYS A 161 -6.12 21.14 8.78
C LYS A 161 -6.67 20.14 7.77
N VAL A 162 -6.42 18.84 7.96
CA VAL A 162 -6.87 17.80 7.03
C VAL A 162 -8.19 17.20 7.51
N ASN A 163 -9.19 17.26 6.64
CA ASN A 163 -10.53 16.71 6.85
C ASN A 163 -10.74 15.53 5.89
N PHE A 164 -10.93 14.34 6.45
CA PHE A 164 -11.19 13.11 5.70
C PHE A 164 -12.67 12.76 5.76
N TYR A 165 -13.34 12.64 4.62
CA TYR A 165 -14.78 12.50 4.55
C TYR A 165 -15.27 11.60 3.41
N LYS A 166 -16.53 11.13 3.52
CA LYS A 166 -17.21 10.39 2.46
C LYS A 166 -17.64 11.34 1.34
N ASN A 167 -17.14 11.08 0.13
CA ASN A 167 -17.44 11.88 -1.07
C ASN A 167 -18.35 11.10 -2.04
N LYS A 168 -19.43 11.74 -2.49
CA LYS A 168 -20.42 11.13 -3.38
C LYS A 168 -19.83 10.67 -4.74
N ILE A 169 -18.89 11.45 -5.29
CA ILE A 169 -18.24 11.12 -6.58
C ILE A 169 -17.32 9.91 -6.40
N ALA A 170 -16.54 9.88 -5.30
CA ALA A 170 -15.68 8.75 -4.99
C ALA A 170 -16.49 7.49 -4.67
N GLU A 171 -17.64 7.62 -4.01
CA GLU A 171 -18.58 6.52 -3.75
C GLU A 171 -19.13 5.93 -5.05
N ALA A 172 -19.59 6.78 -5.96
CA ALA A 172 -20.14 6.37 -7.26
C ALA A 172 -19.10 5.73 -8.19
N ALA A 173 -17.80 5.98 -7.97
CA ALA A 173 -16.71 5.35 -8.72
C ALA A 173 -16.53 3.86 -8.42
N GLY A 174 -17.16 3.34 -7.36
CA GLY A 174 -17.12 1.93 -6.97
C GLY A 174 -15.81 1.53 -6.28
N TYR A 175 -15.53 0.22 -6.30
CA TYR A 175 -14.38 -0.37 -5.57
C TYR A 175 -13.22 -0.78 -6.47
N ASP A 176 -13.40 -0.81 -7.79
CA ASP A 176 -12.33 -1.13 -8.75
C ASP A 176 -11.24 -0.06 -8.77
N LYS A 177 -11.60 1.14 -8.30
CA LYS A 177 -10.72 2.29 -8.13
C LYS A 177 -10.74 2.74 -6.68
N MET A 178 -9.58 3.16 -6.18
CA MET A 178 -9.46 3.77 -4.85
C MET A 178 -9.58 5.30 -4.99
N THR A 179 -10.68 5.76 -5.59
CA THR A 179 -10.88 7.18 -5.94
C THR A 179 -10.75 8.07 -4.73
N THR A 180 -9.85 9.04 -4.83
CA THR A 180 -9.59 10.08 -3.82
C THR A 180 -9.72 11.44 -4.48
N ILE A 181 -10.57 12.30 -3.92
CA ILE A 181 -10.77 13.70 -4.33
C ILE A 181 -10.07 14.58 -3.29
N ILE A 182 -9.19 15.47 -3.74
CA ILE A 182 -8.42 16.36 -2.87
C ILE A 182 -8.73 17.80 -3.23
N ASP A 183 -9.08 18.59 -2.23
CA ASP A 183 -9.23 20.04 -2.31
C ASP A 183 -8.30 20.71 -1.29
N ILE A 184 -7.35 21.52 -1.76
CA ILE A 184 -6.39 22.25 -0.93
C ILE A 184 -6.76 23.73 -0.98
N PHE A 185 -7.04 24.31 0.17
CA PHE A 185 -7.38 25.73 0.31
C PHE A 185 -6.17 26.52 0.84
N LEU A 186 -5.78 27.55 0.13
CA LEU A 186 -4.60 28.37 0.43
C LEU A 186 -5.01 29.71 1.07
N LYS A 187 -4.09 30.31 1.84
CA LYS A 187 -4.29 31.62 2.51
C LYS A 187 -4.65 32.77 1.56
N ASN A 188 -4.22 32.69 0.31
CA ASN A 188 -4.53 33.68 -0.73
C ASN A 188 -5.90 33.49 -1.38
N GLY A 189 -6.76 32.63 -0.81
CA GLY A 189 -8.09 32.31 -1.31
C GLY A 189 -8.12 31.30 -2.47
N LYS A 190 -6.98 30.89 -3.00
CA LYS A 190 -6.93 29.91 -4.09
C LYS A 190 -7.30 28.52 -3.58
N LYS A 191 -8.16 27.83 -4.35
CA LYS A 191 -8.45 26.41 -4.20
C LYS A 191 -7.74 25.62 -5.29
N ILE A 192 -7.04 24.56 -4.88
CA ILE A 192 -6.36 23.61 -5.79
C ILE A 192 -7.03 22.26 -5.62
N SER A 193 -7.52 21.69 -6.70
CA SER A 193 -8.27 20.42 -6.68
C SER A 193 -7.57 19.35 -7.51
N GLY A 194 -7.75 18.09 -7.11
CA GLY A 194 -7.24 16.95 -7.85
C GLY A 194 -8.02 15.67 -7.57
N ARG A 195 -7.97 14.73 -8.52
CA ARG A 195 -8.51 13.38 -8.39
C ARG A 195 -7.43 12.34 -8.67
N GLY A 196 -7.31 11.36 -7.81
CA GLY A 196 -6.49 10.17 -7.97
C GLY A 196 -7.34 8.91 -7.91
N ASP A 197 -7.30 8.08 -8.93
CA ASP A 197 -8.02 6.79 -8.99
C ASP A 197 -7.10 5.62 -8.64
N PHE A 198 -5.81 5.75 -8.93
CA PHE A 198 -4.79 4.73 -8.70
C PHE A 198 -3.56 5.34 -8.02
N GLY A 199 -2.90 4.56 -7.19
CA GLY A 199 -1.64 4.95 -6.56
C GLY A 199 -0.44 4.56 -7.41
N LYS A 200 0.64 5.33 -7.32
CA LYS A 200 1.96 4.96 -7.85
C LYS A 200 2.36 3.59 -7.32
N GLY A 201 2.94 2.77 -8.16
CA GLY A 201 3.29 1.38 -7.86
C GLY A 201 2.16 0.37 -8.07
N SER A 202 0.95 0.81 -8.47
CA SER A 202 -0.11 -0.08 -8.95
C SER A 202 0.15 -0.50 -10.41
N PRO A 203 -0.50 -1.56 -10.91
CA PRO A 203 -0.40 -1.93 -12.33
C PRO A 203 -0.82 -0.81 -13.29
N ALA A 204 -1.72 0.07 -12.88
CA ALA A 204 -2.16 1.22 -13.68
C ALA A 204 -1.11 2.36 -13.74
N ILE A 205 -0.31 2.52 -12.69
CA ILE A 205 0.77 3.53 -12.60
C ILE A 205 2.01 2.84 -12.01
N PRO A 206 2.69 1.97 -12.76
CA PRO A 206 3.79 1.16 -12.22
C PRO A 206 5.00 2.03 -11.85
N MET A 207 5.79 1.56 -10.90
CA MET A 207 7.11 2.09 -10.63
C MET A 207 8.09 1.60 -11.70
N THR A 208 9.01 2.46 -12.09
CA THR A 208 10.18 2.05 -12.87
C THR A 208 11.13 1.23 -11.99
N TYR A 209 12.08 0.55 -12.63
CA TYR A 209 13.11 -0.17 -11.88
C TYR A 209 13.91 0.77 -10.96
N ASP A 210 14.26 1.98 -11.46
CA ASP A 210 15.02 2.95 -10.68
C ASP A 210 14.22 3.47 -9.48
N GLU A 211 12.93 3.74 -9.63
CA GLU A 211 12.07 4.11 -8.51
C GLU A 211 11.97 2.99 -7.44
N VAL A 212 11.98 1.72 -7.86
CA VAL A 212 12.04 0.58 -6.91
C VAL A 212 13.41 0.48 -6.25
N ALA A 213 14.50 0.73 -7.00
CA ALA A 213 15.86 0.78 -6.48
C ALA A 213 16.04 1.90 -5.45
N ASP A 214 15.49 3.10 -5.71
CA ASP A 214 15.51 4.22 -4.77
C ASP A 214 14.75 3.87 -3.48
N LYS A 215 13.58 3.24 -3.60
CA LYS A 215 12.86 2.74 -2.42
C LYS A 215 13.71 1.73 -1.64
N PHE A 216 14.38 0.80 -2.31
CA PHE A 216 15.25 -0.19 -1.67
C PHE A 216 16.42 0.49 -0.94
N LEU A 217 17.05 1.50 -1.57
CA LEU A 217 18.10 2.29 -0.92
C LEU A 217 17.61 2.96 0.36
N GLY A 218 16.45 3.60 0.34
CA GLY A 218 15.86 4.17 1.57
C GLY A 218 15.60 3.13 2.66
N CYS A 219 15.18 1.91 2.30
CA CYS A 219 15.00 0.83 3.27
C CYS A 219 16.34 0.36 3.86
N THR A 220 17.38 0.20 3.02
CA THR A 220 18.71 -0.25 3.48
C THR A 220 19.45 0.82 4.26
N GLU A 221 19.28 2.09 3.94
CA GLU A 221 19.78 3.22 4.72
C GLU A 221 19.17 3.22 6.12
N PHE A 222 17.84 3.09 6.21
CA PHE A 222 17.16 2.96 7.51
C PHE A 222 17.66 1.77 8.32
N ALA A 223 17.96 0.64 7.66
CA ALA A 223 18.52 -0.56 8.26
C ALA A 223 20.04 -0.46 8.52
N LYS A 224 20.67 0.68 8.20
CA LYS A 224 22.11 0.94 8.36
C LYS A 224 22.99 -0.06 7.60
N TRP A 225 22.57 -0.51 6.43
CA TRP A 225 23.38 -1.35 5.56
C TRP A 225 24.47 -0.51 4.86
N PRO A 226 25.65 -1.12 4.58
CA PRO A 226 26.64 -0.46 3.73
C PRO A 226 26.07 -0.17 2.33
N LEU A 227 26.24 1.06 1.86
CA LEU A 227 25.74 1.49 0.55
C LEU A 227 26.28 0.63 -0.59
N SER A 228 27.55 0.17 -0.49
CA SER A 228 28.16 -0.72 -1.46
C SER A 228 27.42 -2.05 -1.62
N LYS A 229 26.98 -2.63 -0.48
CA LYS A 229 26.15 -3.85 -0.48
C LYS A 229 24.80 -3.62 -1.15
N SER A 230 24.15 -2.51 -0.84
CA SER A 230 22.84 -2.15 -1.43
C SER A 230 22.97 -1.96 -2.95
N LYS A 231 23.98 -1.24 -3.42
CA LYS A 231 24.25 -1.04 -4.84
C LYS A 231 24.55 -2.36 -5.58
N LYS A 232 25.35 -3.25 -4.95
CA LYS A 232 25.62 -4.57 -5.52
C LYS A 232 24.34 -5.38 -5.72
N ILE A 233 23.44 -5.38 -4.73
CA ILE A 233 22.14 -6.08 -4.82
C ILE A 233 21.29 -5.49 -5.95
N ILE A 234 21.18 -4.16 -6.05
CA ILE A 234 20.43 -3.51 -7.12
C ILE A 234 20.97 -3.94 -8.50
N GLU A 235 22.28 -3.91 -8.68
CA GLU A 235 22.90 -4.30 -9.96
C GLU A 235 22.69 -5.78 -10.27
N THR A 236 22.80 -6.65 -9.25
CA THR A 236 22.55 -8.09 -9.41
C THR A 236 21.10 -8.35 -9.83
N VAL A 237 20.13 -7.70 -9.18
CA VAL A 237 18.70 -7.86 -9.50
C VAL A 237 18.38 -7.28 -10.88
N ARG A 238 19.03 -6.18 -11.29
CA ARG A 238 18.88 -5.61 -12.65
C ARG A 238 19.31 -6.59 -13.76
N ASN A 239 20.25 -7.48 -13.45
CA ASN A 239 20.78 -8.48 -14.37
C ASN A 239 20.42 -9.90 -13.96
N LEU A 240 19.29 -10.10 -13.26
CA LEU A 240 18.95 -11.36 -12.62
C LEU A 240 18.94 -12.54 -13.59
N GLU A 241 18.50 -12.33 -14.83
CA GLU A 241 18.45 -13.36 -15.86
C GLU A 241 19.85 -13.89 -16.26
N LYS A 242 20.91 -13.14 -15.96
CA LYS A 242 22.30 -13.51 -16.24
C LYS A 242 22.99 -14.16 -15.03
N VAL A 243 22.36 -14.12 -13.87
CA VAL A 243 22.92 -14.62 -12.62
C VAL A 243 22.80 -16.14 -12.57
N LYS A 244 23.95 -16.83 -12.55
CA LYS A 244 23.99 -18.29 -12.47
C LYS A 244 23.78 -18.85 -11.07
N ASP A 245 24.14 -18.08 -10.04
CA ASP A 245 24.02 -18.46 -8.63
C ASP A 245 23.59 -17.25 -7.82
N ILE A 246 22.47 -17.37 -7.12
CA ILE A 246 21.87 -16.29 -6.31
C ILE A 246 22.44 -16.20 -4.89
N ARG A 247 23.36 -17.06 -4.51
CA ARG A 247 24.09 -16.95 -3.23
C ARG A 247 25.12 -15.81 -3.34
N ILE A 248 24.75 -14.63 -2.85
CA ILE A 248 25.50 -13.37 -3.01
C ILE A 248 26.07 -12.93 -1.66
#